data_fced3b7760e98d347b3594535c1857da
#
_entry.id   fced3b7760e98d347b3594535c1857da
#
_cell.length_a   1.000
_cell.length_b   1.000
_cell.length_c   1.000
_cell.angle_alpha   90.00
_cell.angle_beta   90.00
_cell.angle_gamma   90.00
#
_symmetry.space_group_name_H-M   'P 1'
#
loop_
_entity.id
_entity.type
_entity.pdbx_description
1 polymer ?
#
loop_
_entity_poly.entity_id
_entity_poly.type
_entity_poly.pdbx_seq_one_letter_code
_entity_poly.pdbx_strand_id
1 'polypeptide(L)'
;MFVKGAALAILSSAILSTTIPASSPAQGRQGGRGGQPQRPRVVSPEVASDRHITFRVYAPQAQAIRLTASDIPGLGQTGVFTKGESNVWSLTIGPIDPGAYRYNFNIDGVATIDPSSPLISESNANVWSLVYVPGADFMDTKNISHGAVASVNYYSSALETWRRMHVYTPPGYETGNEKYPVFYLLHGAGDNDEAWTSVGRANFILDNLLAAKKAKPMVVVMTAGHTAPGAGGRGGFLSPTDDFARDFVHDVMPYVEKHYRVLTDRTHTAIAGLSMGGSQTLNIAFPHLDRFAYIGVYSSGLIGEFPGGTPATGANWETRNLPMLDNASLKKGLKLLWFSTGKEDGLINTSQATVDMLKKHGFNAVFEESPGAHTWINWRNYLNKFAPQLFQ
;
A
#
# COMPACT_ATOMS: atom_id res chain seq x y z
N MET A 1 67.61 -7.40 -39.36
CA MET A 1 67.57 -7.37 -40.84
C MET A 1 66.13 -7.07 -41.22
N PHE A 2 65.96 -5.96 -41.93
CA PHE A 2 64.74 -5.38 -42.53
C PHE A 2 63.70 -4.72 -41.64
N VAL A 3 63.86 -3.43 -41.56
CA VAL A 3 62.89 -2.37 -41.32
C VAL A 3 61.95 -2.26 -42.53
N LYS A 4 60.65 -2.11 -42.35
CA LYS A 4 59.78 -1.41 -43.29
C LYS A 4 58.77 -0.54 -42.54
N GLY A 5 58.90 0.75 -42.81
CA GLY A 5 58.10 1.82 -42.38
C GLY A 5 56.72 1.83 -43.02
N ALA A 6 55.74 2.39 -42.32
CA ALA A 6 54.43 2.73 -42.82
C ALA A 6 54.26 4.26 -42.83
N ALA A 7 53.90 4.75 -44.02
CA ALA A 7 53.72 6.15 -44.34
C ALA A 7 52.47 6.75 -43.71
N LEU A 8 52.63 7.96 -43.22
CA LEU A 8 51.58 8.85 -42.69
C LEU A 8 50.87 9.54 -43.85
N ALA A 9 49.62 9.26 -44.09
CA ALA A 9 48.81 9.98 -45.10
C ALA A 9 48.06 11.12 -44.35
N ILE A 10 48.44 12.33 -44.69
CA ILE A 10 47.75 13.57 -44.26
C ILE A 10 46.57 13.79 -45.23
N LEU A 11 45.35 13.66 -44.71
CA LEU A 11 44.14 14.11 -45.41
C LEU A 11 43.89 15.59 -45.10
N SER A 12 44.02 16.41 -46.13
CA SER A 12 43.64 17.83 -46.10
C SER A 12 42.13 17.94 -46.27
N SER A 13 41.44 18.43 -45.21
CA SER A 13 40.02 18.72 -45.27
C SER A 13 39.80 20.08 -45.89
N ALA A 14 39.21 20.13 -47.07
CA ALA A 14 38.72 21.34 -47.70
C ALA A 14 37.45 21.84 -47.01
N ILE A 15 37.49 23.01 -46.44
CA ILE A 15 36.32 23.72 -45.86
C ILE A 15 35.52 24.35 -47.00
N LEU A 16 34.35 23.75 -47.28
CA LEU A 16 33.40 24.33 -48.23
C LEU A 16 32.54 25.35 -47.50
N SER A 17 32.81 26.64 -47.73
CA SER A 17 32.02 27.76 -47.19
C SER A 17 30.73 27.88 -47.99
N THR A 18 29.62 27.38 -47.43
CA THR A 18 28.28 27.65 -47.95
C THR A 18 27.76 28.96 -47.38
N THR A 19 27.61 29.95 -48.21
CA THR A 19 26.93 31.21 -47.92
C THR A 19 25.43 30.96 -47.79
N ILE A 20 24.89 31.15 -46.60
CA ILE A 20 23.44 31.10 -46.31
C ILE A 20 22.86 32.46 -46.82
N PRO A 21 21.85 32.45 -47.70
CA PRO A 21 21.18 33.68 -48.07
C PRO A 21 20.41 34.27 -46.90
N ALA A 22 20.53 35.55 -46.65
CA ALA A 22 19.80 36.29 -45.63
C ALA A 22 18.29 36.17 -45.89
N SER A 23 17.59 35.60 -44.93
CA SER A 23 16.12 35.49 -44.90
C SER A 23 15.53 36.88 -44.68
N SER A 24 14.64 37.31 -45.57
CA SER A 24 13.80 38.50 -45.43
C SER A 24 13.01 38.47 -44.12
N PRO A 25 12.76 39.61 -43.47
CA PRO A 25 11.97 39.62 -42.23
C PRO A 25 10.55 39.15 -42.54
N ALA A 26 10.15 38.03 -41.89
CA ALA A 26 8.78 37.55 -41.92
C ALA A 26 7.88 38.64 -41.32
N GLN A 27 6.95 39.15 -42.11
CA GLN A 27 5.85 39.98 -41.63
C GLN A 27 5.10 39.20 -40.54
N GLY A 28 5.11 39.74 -39.31
CA GLY A 28 4.42 39.18 -38.18
C GLY A 28 2.91 39.07 -38.48
N ARG A 29 2.43 37.85 -38.70
CA ARG A 29 1.02 37.56 -38.53
C ARG A 29 0.69 37.75 -37.04
N GLN A 30 0.20 38.90 -36.67
CA GLN A 30 -0.63 39.12 -35.51
C GLN A 30 -1.93 38.33 -35.70
N GLY A 31 -1.85 37.02 -35.62
CA GLY A 31 -3.00 36.17 -35.37
C GLY A 31 -3.39 36.40 -33.91
N GLY A 32 -4.40 37.22 -33.67
CA GLY A 32 -5.04 37.31 -32.38
C GLY A 32 -5.44 35.88 -31.96
N ARG A 33 -4.70 35.27 -31.03
CA ARG A 33 -5.20 34.15 -30.25
C ARG A 33 -6.41 34.72 -29.52
N GLY A 34 -7.61 34.52 -30.08
CA GLY A 34 -8.85 34.71 -29.35
C GLY A 34 -8.67 34.00 -28.02
N GLY A 35 -8.63 34.78 -26.93
CA GLY A 35 -8.43 34.25 -25.61
C GLY A 35 -9.50 33.22 -25.33
N GLN A 36 -9.14 31.96 -25.31
CA GLN A 36 -10.01 30.96 -24.70
C GLN A 36 -10.31 31.46 -23.29
N PRO A 37 -11.58 31.44 -22.85
CA PRO A 37 -11.92 31.85 -21.50
C PRO A 37 -10.97 31.11 -20.54
N GLN A 38 -10.20 31.86 -19.78
CA GLN A 38 -9.20 31.27 -18.87
C GLN A 38 -9.99 30.47 -17.83
N ARG A 39 -9.77 29.15 -17.78
CA ARG A 39 -10.41 28.27 -16.79
C ARG A 39 -10.07 28.79 -15.40
N PRO A 40 -11.03 28.89 -14.49
CA PRO A 40 -10.73 29.32 -13.12
C PRO A 40 -9.73 28.34 -12.49
N ARG A 41 -8.75 28.89 -11.78
CA ARG A 41 -7.81 28.09 -11.00
C ARG A 41 -8.56 27.50 -9.80
N VAL A 42 -8.60 26.18 -9.72
CA VAL A 42 -9.27 25.43 -8.64
C VAL A 42 -8.20 24.82 -7.73
N VAL A 43 -8.36 25.01 -6.42
CA VAL A 43 -7.58 24.33 -5.38
C VAL A 43 -8.48 23.29 -4.73
N SER A 44 -8.10 22.03 -4.83
CA SER A 44 -8.84 20.88 -4.28
C SER A 44 -7.89 19.70 -4.05
N PRO A 45 -8.02 18.95 -2.93
CA PRO A 45 -8.76 19.35 -1.73
C PRO A 45 -8.00 20.45 -0.97
N GLU A 46 -8.73 21.27 -0.23
CA GLU A 46 -8.16 22.22 0.72
C GLU A 46 -8.55 21.81 2.13
N VAL A 47 -7.54 21.56 3.00
CA VAL A 47 -7.74 21.18 4.39
C VAL A 47 -7.47 22.40 5.28
N ALA A 48 -8.48 22.87 5.98
CA ALA A 48 -8.37 24.00 6.90
C ALA A 48 -7.79 23.56 8.27
N SER A 49 -7.29 24.54 9.05
CA SER A 49 -6.70 24.27 10.35
C SER A 49 -7.67 23.67 11.37
N ASP A 50 -8.97 23.88 11.20
CA ASP A 50 -10.05 23.28 11.98
C ASP A 50 -10.49 21.90 11.46
N ARG A 51 -9.75 21.35 10.49
CA ARG A 51 -9.96 20.04 9.85
C ARG A 51 -11.23 19.92 8.99
N HIS A 52 -11.78 21.05 8.55
CA HIS A 52 -12.74 21.01 7.45
C HIS A 52 -12.00 20.82 6.13
N ILE A 53 -12.57 20.02 5.25
CA ILE A 53 -12.05 19.74 3.91
C ILE A 53 -13.00 20.37 2.90
N THR A 54 -12.47 21.24 2.05
CA THR A 54 -13.21 21.81 0.93
C THR A 54 -12.73 21.20 -0.38
N PHE A 55 -13.62 20.51 -1.05
CA PHE A 55 -13.42 19.96 -2.39
C PHE A 55 -14.00 20.92 -3.42
N ARG A 56 -13.29 21.10 -4.55
CA ARG A 56 -13.75 21.96 -5.65
C ARG A 56 -13.43 21.34 -7.00
N VAL A 57 -14.33 21.51 -7.97
CA VAL A 57 -14.07 21.09 -9.35
C VAL A 57 -14.75 22.04 -10.33
N TYR A 58 -14.03 22.42 -11.39
CA TYR A 58 -14.59 23.19 -12.51
C TYR A 58 -15.23 22.21 -13.50
N ALA A 59 -16.57 22.21 -13.53
CA ALA A 59 -17.36 21.34 -14.40
C ALA A 59 -18.60 22.09 -14.94
N PRO A 60 -18.41 22.92 -15.99
CA PRO A 60 -19.48 23.81 -16.47
C PRO A 60 -20.69 23.07 -17.04
N GLN A 61 -20.49 21.87 -17.60
CA GLN A 61 -21.54 21.06 -18.23
C GLN A 61 -22.23 20.09 -17.24
N ALA A 62 -21.66 19.88 -16.06
CA ALA A 62 -22.21 18.95 -15.08
C ALA A 62 -23.56 19.38 -14.55
N GLN A 63 -24.46 18.40 -14.39
CA GLN A 63 -25.79 18.58 -13.80
C GLN A 63 -25.80 18.23 -12.31
N ALA A 64 -24.98 17.26 -11.88
CA ALA A 64 -24.87 16.83 -10.51
C ALA A 64 -23.44 16.33 -10.20
N ILE A 65 -22.92 16.70 -9.03
CA ILE A 65 -21.65 16.18 -8.53
C ILE A 65 -21.82 15.70 -7.10
N ARG A 66 -21.30 14.51 -6.82
CA ARG A 66 -21.26 13.92 -5.48
C ARG A 66 -19.84 13.51 -5.12
N LEU A 67 -19.54 13.57 -3.83
CA LEU A 67 -18.32 12.98 -3.27
C LEU A 67 -18.59 11.50 -2.93
N THR A 68 -17.72 10.63 -3.40
CA THR A 68 -17.65 9.22 -2.98
C THR A 68 -16.39 9.06 -2.13
N ALA A 69 -16.54 8.70 -0.86
CA ALA A 69 -15.43 8.58 0.10
C ALA A 69 -15.84 7.64 1.23
N SER A 70 -15.70 6.34 1.01
CA SER A 70 -16.08 5.30 1.99
C SER A 70 -15.26 5.35 3.27
N ASP A 71 -14.02 5.86 3.18
CA ASP A 71 -13.12 5.95 4.33
C ASP A 71 -13.43 7.14 5.26
N ILE A 72 -14.28 8.09 4.82
CA ILE A 72 -14.68 9.26 5.63
C ILE A 72 -15.96 8.90 6.39
N PRO A 73 -15.90 8.79 7.74
CA PRO A 73 -17.07 8.44 8.53
C PRO A 73 -18.20 9.47 8.41
N GLY A 74 -19.44 9.02 8.38
CA GLY A 74 -20.62 9.88 8.44
C GLY A 74 -20.93 10.68 7.19
N LEU A 75 -20.21 10.49 6.07
CA LEU A 75 -20.44 11.24 4.83
C LEU A 75 -21.85 11.03 4.28
N GLY A 76 -22.33 9.79 4.22
CA GLY A 76 -23.70 9.43 3.81
C GLY A 76 -24.21 10.20 2.58
N GLN A 77 -25.41 10.82 2.71
CA GLN A 77 -26.02 11.64 1.65
C GLN A 77 -25.51 13.09 1.60
N THR A 78 -24.66 13.50 2.54
CA THR A 78 -24.17 14.89 2.63
C THR A 78 -23.11 15.25 1.60
N GLY A 79 -22.62 14.27 0.85
CA GLY A 79 -21.57 14.46 -0.17
C GLY A 79 -22.04 15.11 -1.47
N VAL A 80 -23.02 16.05 -1.44
CA VAL A 80 -23.57 16.73 -2.64
C VAL A 80 -22.87 18.10 -2.80
N PHE A 81 -22.33 18.34 -3.99
CA PHE A 81 -21.71 19.62 -4.33
C PHE A 81 -22.75 20.67 -4.71
N THR A 82 -22.41 21.92 -4.42
CA THR A 82 -23.18 23.10 -4.86
C THR A 82 -22.44 23.81 -5.97
N LYS A 83 -23.14 24.14 -7.06
CA LYS A 83 -22.59 24.88 -8.20
C LYS A 83 -22.50 26.36 -7.88
N GLY A 84 -21.30 26.95 -8.00
CA GLY A 84 -21.06 28.37 -7.84
C GLY A 84 -21.16 29.16 -9.18
N GLU A 85 -21.06 30.48 -9.07
CA GLU A 85 -21.23 31.41 -10.22
C GLU A 85 -20.23 31.17 -11.37
N SER A 86 -19.00 30.77 -11.07
CA SER A 86 -17.95 30.50 -12.08
C SER A 86 -17.98 29.07 -12.62
N ASN A 87 -19.09 28.35 -12.49
CA ASN A 87 -19.21 26.92 -12.80
C ASN A 87 -18.22 26.04 -12.02
N VAL A 88 -17.72 26.53 -10.89
CA VAL A 88 -16.97 25.76 -9.92
C VAL A 88 -17.95 25.16 -8.91
N TRP A 89 -17.92 23.85 -8.84
CA TRP A 89 -18.70 23.12 -7.84
C TRP A 89 -17.85 22.98 -6.57
N SER A 90 -18.48 23.12 -5.42
CA SER A 90 -17.80 23.03 -4.12
C SER A 90 -18.61 22.24 -3.10
N LEU A 91 -17.88 21.58 -2.20
CA LEU A 91 -18.42 20.88 -1.04
C LEU A 91 -17.43 21.03 0.11
N THR A 92 -17.89 21.45 1.28
CA THR A 92 -17.12 21.45 2.52
C THR A 92 -17.72 20.44 3.49
N ILE A 93 -16.87 19.59 4.05
CA ILE A 93 -17.23 18.59 5.06
C ILE A 93 -16.31 18.72 6.27
N GLY A 94 -16.72 18.24 7.42
CA GLY A 94 -15.88 18.21 8.60
C GLY A 94 -16.55 18.77 9.86
N PRO A 95 -15.77 18.88 10.96
CA PRO A 95 -14.36 18.52 11.05
C PRO A 95 -14.13 17.02 10.90
N ILE A 96 -13.08 16.63 10.16
CA ILE A 96 -12.70 15.23 9.93
C ILE A 96 -11.50 14.88 10.82
N ASP A 97 -11.49 13.68 11.39
CA ASP A 97 -10.37 13.22 12.21
C ASP A 97 -9.07 13.12 11.40
N PRO A 98 -7.91 13.34 12.06
CA PRO A 98 -6.63 13.19 11.39
C PRO A 98 -6.46 11.82 10.73
N GLY A 99 -6.05 11.81 9.45
CA GLY A 99 -5.93 10.58 8.68
C GLY A 99 -5.71 10.80 7.19
N ALA A 100 -5.52 9.72 6.48
CA ALA A 100 -5.53 9.70 5.02
C ALA A 100 -6.83 9.05 4.54
N TYR A 101 -7.50 9.69 3.60
CA TYR A 101 -8.82 9.30 3.15
C TYR A 101 -8.90 9.27 1.63
N ARG A 102 -9.42 8.18 1.10
CA ARG A 102 -9.71 8.01 -0.32
C ARG A 102 -11.01 8.69 -0.67
N TYR A 103 -11.04 9.35 -1.82
CA TYR A 103 -12.24 9.95 -2.37
C TYR A 103 -12.21 9.97 -3.89
N ASN A 104 -13.40 10.04 -4.51
CA ASN A 104 -13.58 10.34 -5.92
C ASN A 104 -14.77 11.26 -6.09
N PHE A 105 -14.82 11.99 -7.20
CA PHE A 105 -16.01 12.69 -7.62
C PHE A 105 -16.87 11.78 -8.49
N ASN A 106 -18.16 11.78 -8.26
CA ASN A 106 -19.14 11.22 -9.19
C ASN A 106 -19.78 12.40 -9.94
N ILE A 107 -19.41 12.58 -11.19
CA ILE A 107 -19.90 13.65 -12.06
C ILE A 107 -20.90 13.02 -13.03
N ASP A 108 -22.18 13.33 -12.87
CA ASP A 108 -23.29 12.83 -13.71
C ASP A 108 -23.27 11.29 -13.88
N GLY A 109 -22.93 10.57 -12.82
CA GLY A 109 -22.84 9.11 -12.81
C GLY A 109 -21.46 8.54 -13.12
N VAL A 110 -20.50 9.35 -13.55
CA VAL A 110 -19.12 8.90 -13.87
C VAL A 110 -18.20 9.16 -12.69
N ALA A 111 -17.56 8.09 -12.19
CA ALA A 111 -16.52 8.20 -11.17
C ALA A 111 -15.23 8.76 -11.78
N THR A 112 -14.67 9.81 -11.17
CA THR A 112 -13.45 10.46 -11.63
C THR A 112 -12.57 10.88 -10.47
N ILE A 113 -11.26 10.83 -10.67
CA ILE A 113 -10.31 11.40 -9.70
C ILE A 113 -10.43 12.92 -9.69
N ASP A 114 -9.99 13.56 -8.60
CA ASP A 114 -9.89 15.01 -8.50
C ASP A 114 -8.77 15.51 -9.43
N PRO A 115 -9.10 16.25 -10.50
CA PRO A 115 -8.10 16.72 -11.45
C PRO A 115 -7.16 17.81 -10.88
N SER A 116 -7.47 18.31 -9.70
CA SER A 116 -6.67 19.36 -9.02
C SER A 116 -5.75 18.77 -7.94
N SER A 117 -5.89 17.47 -7.60
CA SER A 117 -5.06 16.80 -6.61
C SER A 117 -3.99 15.92 -7.28
N PRO A 118 -2.70 16.09 -6.92
CA PRO A 118 -1.66 15.16 -7.36
C PRO A 118 -1.60 13.88 -6.52
N LEU A 119 -2.30 13.83 -5.37
CA LEU A 119 -2.26 12.70 -4.46
C LEU A 119 -3.30 11.65 -4.86
N ILE A 120 -2.83 10.45 -5.09
CA ILE A 120 -3.65 9.29 -5.45
C ILE A 120 -3.37 8.11 -4.53
N SER A 121 -4.28 7.15 -4.54
CA SER A 121 -4.11 5.83 -3.94
C SER A 121 -4.69 4.78 -4.89
N GLU A 122 -3.85 3.87 -5.34
CA GLU A 122 -4.30 2.73 -6.13
C GLU A 122 -5.08 1.74 -5.26
N SER A 123 -6.00 1.02 -5.89
CA SER A 123 -6.68 -0.12 -5.31
C SER A 123 -6.75 -1.26 -6.32
N ASN A 124 -7.29 -2.40 -5.93
CA ASN A 124 -7.38 -3.55 -6.83
C ASN A 124 -8.20 -3.28 -8.11
N ALA A 125 -9.21 -2.41 -8.03
CA ALA A 125 -10.16 -2.20 -9.11
C ALA A 125 -10.13 -0.79 -9.73
N ASN A 126 -9.58 0.22 -9.03
CA ASN A 126 -9.56 1.60 -9.50
C ASN A 126 -8.45 2.43 -8.86
N VAL A 127 -8.38 3.69 -9.25
CA VAL A 127 -7.54 4.71 -8.63
C VAL A 127 -8.43 5.71 -7.90
N TRP A 128 -8.04 6.08 -6.70
CA TRP A 128 -8.68 7.07 -5.85
C TRP A 128 -7.83 8.32 -5.74
N SER A 129 -8.46 9.47 -5.62
CA SER A 129 -7.81 10.65 -5.06
C SER A 129 -7.59 10.44 -3.57
N LEU A 130 -6.55 11.06 -3.03
CA LEU A 130 -6.20 10.96 -1.62
C LEU A 130 -6.16 12.35 -0.98
N VAL A 131 -6.79 12.50 0.18
CA VAL A 131 -6.65 13.67 1.03
C VAL A 131 -6.02 13.27 2.36
N TYR A 132 -5.09 14.08 2.83
CA TYR A 132 -4.47 13.92 4.14
C TYR A 132 -4.90 15.03 5.08
N VAL A 133 -5.46 14.67 6.23
CA VAL A 133 -5.83 15.55 7.34
C VAL A 133 -4.77 15.39 8.43
N PRO A 134 -3.94 16.41 8.68
CA PRO A 134 -2.89 16.34 9.68
C PRO A 134 -3.44 16.37 11.12
N GLY A 135 -2.60 15.97 12.10
CA GLY A 135 -2.90 16.03 13.52
C GLY A 135 -2.85 14.68 14.26
N ALA A 136 -2.45 13.60 13.57
CA ALA A 136 -2.14 12.33 14.20
C ALA A 136 -0.63 12.13 14.25
N ASP A 137 -0.01 12.46 15.37
CA ASP A 137 1.45 12.54 15.57
C ASP A 137 2.19 11.30 15.08
N PHE A 138 1.61 10.11 15.23
CA PHE A 138 2.26 8.84 14.85
C PHE A 138 2.41 8.65 13.33
N MET A 139 1.61 9.33 12.51
CA MET A 139 1.61 9.19 11.05
C MET A 139 1.77 10.51 10.29
N ASP A 140 1.90 11.65 10.99
CA ASP A 140 2.15 12.94 10.35
C ASP A 140 3.51 12.96 9.67
N THR A 141 3.61 13.66 8.54
CA THR A 141 4.89 13.92 7.89
C THR A 141 5.67 14.93 8.74
N LYS A 142 6.80 14.52 9.28
CA LYS A 142 7.64 15.31 10.17
C LYS A 142 8.96 15.69 9.50
N ASN A 143 9.62 16.72 10.01
CA ASN A 143 10.98 17.07 9.59
C ASN A 143 12.01 16.17 10.30
N ILE A 144 12.12 14.93 9.83
CA ILE A 144 13.03 13.89 10.31
C ILE A 144 13.65 13.18 9.10
N SER A 145 14.62 12.31 9.31
CA SER A 145 15.10 11.43 8.25
C SER A 145 14.01 10.44 7.84
N HIS A 146 13.78 10.31 6.54
CA HIS A 146 12.79 9.41 5.96
C HIS A 146 13.46 8.23 5.25
N GLY A 147 12.81 7.08 5.30
CA GLY A 147 13.14 5.93 4.47
C GLY A 147 12.71 6.13 3.01
N ALA A 148 13.06 5.18 2.16
CA ALA A 148 12.66 5.16 0.75
C ALA A 148 11.62 4.07 0.51
N VAL A 149 10.73 4.30 -0.46
CA VAL A 149 9.78 3.28 -0.96
C VAL A 149 10.06 3.05 -2.43
N ALA A 150 10.43 1.83 -2.79
CA ALA A 150 10.65 1.41 -4.16
C ALA A 150 9.46 0.59 -4.67
N SER A 151 8.97 0.90 -5.88
CA SER A 151 8.07 0.04 -6.62
C SER A 151 8.89 -0.95 -7.44
N VAL A 152 8.73 -2.24 -7.19
CA VAL A 152 9.57 -3.29 -7.73
C VAL A 152 8.75 -4.29 -8.51
N ASN A 153 9.14 -4.53 -9.77
CA ASN A 153 8.57 -5.60 -10.57
C ASN A 153 9.46 -6.85 -10.49
N TYR A 154 8.84 -7.98 -10.28
CA TYR A 154 9.49 -9.30 -10.28
C TYR A 154 8.70 -10.30 -11.13
N TYR A 155 9.37 -11.30 -11.64
CA TYR A 155 8.69 -12.40 -12.33
C TYR A 155 8.36 -13.49 -11.31
N SER A 156 7.07 -13.79 -11.16
CA SER A 156 6.60 -14.95 -10.39
C SER A 156 6.71 -16.21 -11.21
N SER A 157 7.59 -17.10 -10.81
CA SER A 157 7.70 -18.43 -11.44
C SER A 157 6.52 -19.34 -11.05
N ALA A 158 5.98 -19.15 -9.85
CA ALA A 158 4.83 -19.89 -9.36
C ALA A 158 3.53 -19.58 -10.13
N LEU A 159 3.41 -18.34 -10.67
CA LEU A 159 2.23 -17.85 -11.38
C LEU A 159 2.49 -17.56 -12.87
N GLU A 160 3.74 -17.75 -13.33
CA GLU A 160 4.18 -17.52 -14.71
C GLU A 160 3.84 -16.12 -15.24
N THR A 161 3.95 -15.08 -14.38
CA THR A 161 3.58 -13.69 -14.72
C THR A 161 4.43 -12.66 -14.00
N TRP A 162 4.47 -11.44 -14.56
CA TRP A 162 5.05 -10.29 -13.88
C TRP A 162 4.14 -9.78 -12.78
N ARG A 163 4.73 -9.51 -11.62
CA ARG A 163 4.04 -8.98 -10.44
C ARG A 163 4.79 -7.79 -9.87
N ARG A 164 4.11 -7.02 -9.04
CA ARG A 164 4.65 -5.83 -8.39
C ARG A 164 4.61 -5.98 -6.86
N MET A 165 5.57 -5.38 -6.19
CA MET A 165 5.58 -5.14 -4.75
C MET A 165 6.16 -3.77 -4.44
N HIS A 166 5.82 -3.19 -3.30
CA HIS A 166 6.49 -2.02 -2.75
C HIS A 166 7.42 -2.44 -1.62
N VAL A 167 8.63 -1.87 -1.61
CA VAL A 167 9.62 -2.16 -0.59
C VAL A 167 10.05 -0.86 0.09
N TYR A 168 9.78 -0.76 1.39
CA TYR A 168 10.31 0.31 2.22
C TYR A 168 11.68 -0.10 2.76
N THR A 169 12.65 0.79 2.66
CA THR A 169 13.97 0.70 3.30
C THR A 169 14.12 1.82 4.32
N PRO A 170 14.67 1.54 5.53
CA PRO A 170 14.73 2.53 6.61
C PRO A 170 15.73 3.66 6.30
N PRO A 171 15.62 4.82 6.98
CA PRO A 171 16.58 5.92 6.83
C PRO A 171 18.03 5.44 7.01
N GLY A 172 18.91 5.84 6.08
CA GLY A 172 20.32 5.44 6.07
C GLY A 172 20.62 4.12 5.35
N TYR A 173 19.60 3.39 4.90
CA TYR A 173 19.80 2.15 4.15
C TYR A 173 20.70 2.35 2.93
N GLU A 174 20.49 3.37 2.10
CA GLU A 174 21.20 3.57 0.84
C GLU A 174 22.71 3.82 1.02
N THR A 175 23.13 4.35 2.16
CA THR A 175 24.52 4.71 2.44
C THR A 175 25.25 3.70 3.35
N GLY A 176 24.52 2.77 3.97
CA GLY A 176 25.05 1.76 4.89
C GLY A 176 25.29 0.42 4.21
N ASN A 177 25.95 -0.48 4.96
CA ASN A 177 26.19 -1.88 4.56
C ASN A 177 25.51 -2.89 5.51
N GLU A 178 24.77 -2.41 6.47
CA GLU A 178 24.10 -3.24 7.48
C GLU A 178 22.99 -4.09 6.86
N LYS A 179 22.76 -5.26 7.46
CA LYS A 179 21.59 -6.09 7.17
C LYS A 179 20.50 -5.80 8.18
N TYR A 180 19.27 -5.82 7.71
CA TYR A 180 18.09 -5.47 8.49
C TYR A 180 17.15 -6.67 8.62
N PRO A 181 16.38 -6.79 9.71
CA PRO A 181 15.25 -7.70 9.74
C PRO A 181 14.23 -7.34 8.66
N VAL A 182 13.41 -8.32 8.26
CA VAL A 182 12.39 -8.13 7.22
C VAL A 182 10.99 -8.31 7.79
N PHE A 183 10.11 -7.39 7.43
CA PHE A 183 8.70 -7.42 7.76
C PHE A 183 7.85 -7.43 6.48
N TYR A 184 7.10 -8.49 6.26
CA TYR A 184 6.14 -8.62 5.17
C TYR A 184 4.78 -8.12 5.64
N LEU A 185 4.20 -7.12 4.92
CA LEU A 185 2.98 -6.42 5.33
C LEU A 185 1.93 -6.49 4.21
N LEU A 186 0.87 -7.28 4.43
CA LEU A 186 -0.10 -7.65 3.42
C LEU A 186 -1.36 -6.77 3.48
N HIS A 187 -1.88 -6.40 2.32
CA HIS A 187 -3.09 -5.57 2.16
C HIS A 187 -4.39 -6.40 2.15
N GLY A 188 -5.56 -5.75 2.15
CA GLY A 188 -6.88 -6.37 2.11
C GLY A 188 -7.46 -6.56 0.69
N ALA A 189 -8.62 -7.19 0.59
CA ALA A 189 -9.23 -7.60 -0.68
C ALA A 189 -9.55 -6.43 -1.65
N GLY A 190 -9.84 -5.24 -1.13
CA GLY A 190 -10.12 -4.06 -1.95
C GLY A 190 -8.88 -3.32 -2.43
N ASP A 191 -7.70 -3.72 -1.96
CA ASP A 191 -6.44 -2.97 -2.08
C ASP A 191 -5.43 -3.65 -3.01
N ASN A 192 -4.25 -3.05 -3.14
CA ASN A 192 -3.09 -3.59 -3.82
C ASN A 192 -1.80 -3.31 -3.03
N ASP A 193 -0.65 -3.62 -3.61
CA ASP A 193 0.67 -3.47 -3.00
C ASP A 193 1.04 -2.02 -2.63
N GLU A 194 0.37 -1.01 -3.18
CA GLU A 194 0.62 0.40 -2.91
C GLU A 194 -0.17 0.94 -1.70
N ALA A 195 -1.26 0.26 -1.31
CA ALA A 195 -2.19 0.78 -0.33
C ALA A 195 -1.57 1.12 1.03
N TRP A 196 -0.64 0.30 1.52
CA TRP A 196 0.04 0.57 2.78
C TRP A 196 0.89 1.84 2.75
N THR A 197 1.46 2.22 1.60
CA THR A 197 2.30 3.42 1.46
C THR A 197 1.50 4.69 1.16
N SER A 198 0.31 4.56 0.56
CA SER A 198 -0.58 5.69 0.28
C SER A 198 -1.58 5.93 1.42
N VAL A 199 -2.76 5.30 1.38
CA VAL A 199 -3.78 5.46 2.41
C VAL A 199 -3.33 4.92 3.78
N GLY A 200 -2.47 3.90 3.80
CA GLY A 200 -1.91 3.30 5.01
C GLY A 200 -0.82 4.13 5.69
N ARG A 201 -0.12 5.00 4.96
CA ARG A 201 0.98 5.85 5.45
C ARG A 201 2.07 5.08 6.22
N ALA A 202 2.28 3.82 5.88
CA ALA A 202 3.16 2.92 6.62
C ALA A 202 4.60 3.44 6.72
N ASN A 203 5.13 4.03 5.64
CA ASN A 203 6.46 4.62 5.62
C ASN A 203 6.60 5.76 6.66
N PHE A 204 5.62 6.67 6.76
CA PHE A 204 5.66 7.76 7.75
C PHE A 204 5.47 7.25 9.19
N ILE A 205 4.63 6.24 9.39
CA ILE A 205 4.47 5.57 10.71
C ILE A 205 5.79 4.96 11.15
N LEU A 206 6.46 4.24 10.26
CA LEU A 206 7.75 3.60 10.54
C LEU A 206 8.85 4.65 10.79
N ASP A 207 8.95 5.68 9.95
CA ASP A 207 9.91 6.77 10.14
C ASP A 207 9.74 7.47 11.49
N ASN A 208 8.49 7.77 11.87
CA ASN A 208 8.17 8.39 13.15
C ASN A 208 8.52 7.48 14.35
N LEU A 209 8.26 6.17 14.23
CA LEU A 209 8.63 5.20 15.25
C LEU A 209 10.15 5.06 15.39
N LEU A 210 10.88 5.07 14.27
CA LEU A 210 12.34 5.02 14.26
C LEU A 210 12.97 6.28 14.88
N ALA A 211 12.49 7.45 14.48
CA ALA A 211 12.93 8.73 15.06
C ALA A 211 12.67 8.82 16.56
N ALA A 212 11.55 8.26 17.02
CA ALA A 212 11.19 8.15 18.43
C ALA A 212 11.92 7.01 19.16
N LYS A 213 12.76 6.22 18.48
CA LYS A 213 13.44 5.02 19.01
C LYS A 213 12.49 3.97 19.58
N LYS A 214 11.28 3.88 19.04
CA LYS A 214 10.24 2.93 19.46
C LYS A 214 10.23 1.65 18.65
N ALA A 215 10.81 1.65 17.45
CA ALA A 215 10.95 0.48 16.59
C ALA A 215 12.41 0.26 16.18
N LYS A 216 12.72 -0.97 15.79
CA LYS A 216 14.01 -1.30 15.16
C LYS A 216 13.97 -0.97 13.68
N PRO A 217 15.07 -0.51 13.07
CA PRO A 217 15.15 -0.39 11.62
C PRO A 217 14.89 -1.74 10.94
N MET A 218 14.05 -1.75 9.92
CA MET A 218 13.67 -2.96 9.20
C MET A 218 13.35 -2.64 7.73
N VAL A 219 13.52 -3.63 6.86
CA VAL A 219 12.97 -3.60 5.50
C VAL A 219 11.52 -4.07 5.56
N VAL A 220 10.60 -3.32 4.93
CA VAL A 220 9.19 -3.72 4.88
C VAL A 220 8.76 -3.99 3.44
N VAL A 221 8.19 -5.16 3.20
CA VAL A 221 7.80 -5.65 1.88
C VAL A 221 6.28 -5.74 1.81
N MET A 222 5.68 -4.99 0.90
CA MET A 222 4.24 -4.91 0.67
C MET A 222 3.94 -5.48 -0.71
N THR A 223 3.35 -6.67 -0.76
CA THR A 223 3.14 -7.42 -2.00
C THR A 223 1.72 -7.27 -2.51
N ALA A 224 1.52 -7.44 -3.83
CA ALA A 224 0.19 -7.62 -4.40
C ALA A 224 -0.38 -8.99 -3.98
N GLY A 225 -1.42 -9.00 -3.16
CA GLY A 225 -2.03 -10.23 -2.62
C GLY A 225 -3.02 -10.93 -3.55
N HIS A 226 -3.44 -10.27 -4.65
CA HIS A 226 -4.34 -10.85 -5.65
C HIS A 226 -3.55 -11.58 -6.74
N THR A 227 -3.97 -12.78 -7.11
CA THR A 227 -3.27 -13.63 -8.10
C THR A 227 -3.99 -13.74 -9.43
N ALA A 228 -5.28 -13.38 -9.50
CA ALA A 228 -6.06 -13.37 -10.72
C ALA A 228 -6.63 -11.96 -11.01
N PRO A 229 -6.70 -11.53 -12.29
CA PRO A 229 -7.36 -10.28 -12.66
C PRO A 229 -8.82 -10.26 -12.20
N GLY A 230 -9.25 -9.15 -11.57
CA GLY A 230 -10.62 -9.00 -11.09
C GLY A 230 -10.97 -9.83 -9.85
N ALA A 231 -10.02 -10.50 -9.21
CA ALA A 231 -10.22 -11.32 -8.02
C ALA A 231 -10.58 -10.52 -6.74
N GLY A 232 -11.09 -9.29 -6.88
CA GLY A 232 -11.60 -8.50 -5.75
C GLY A 232 -12.85 -9.06 -5.07
N GLY A 233 -13.38 -10.19 -5.55
CA GLY A 233 -14.49 -10.93 -4.95
C GLY A 233 -14.02 -12.01 -3.98
N ARG A 234 -14.95 -12.48 -3.13
CA ARG A 234 -14.72 -13.49 -2.09
C ARG A 234 -14.09 -14.82 -2.54
N GLY A 235 -13.99 -15.10 -3.85
CA GLY A 235 -13.50 -16.36 -4.38
C GLY A 235 -11.98 -16.43 -4.63
N GLY A 236 -11.30 -15.28 -4.77
CA GLY A 236 -9.90 -15.28 -5.19
C GLY A 236 -8.87 -15.60 -4.12
N PHE A 237 -9.22 -15.47 -2.83
CA PHE A 237 -8.32 -15.77 -1.70
C PHE A 237 -8.65 -17.09 -0.97
N LEU A 238 -9.66 -17.81 -1.44
CA LEU A 238 -10.03 -19.15 -0.95
C LEU A 238 -9.61 -20.22 -1.96
N SER A 239 -8.62 -19.95 -2.81
CA SER A 239 -8.14 -20.93 -3.79
C SER A 239 -7.63 -22.19 -3.06
N PRO A 240 -8.05 -23.38 -3.46
CA PRO A 240 -7.54 -24.64 -2.89
C PRO A 240 -6.03 -24.81 -3.07
N THR A 241 -5.44 -24.12 -4.05
CA THR A 241 -4.00 -24.19 -4.36
C THR A 241 -3.18 -23.14 -3.65
N ASP A 242 -3.83 -22.14 -3.01
CA ASP A 242 -3.19 -20.95 -2.41
C ASP A 242 -2.05 -20.40 -3.27
N ASP A 243 -2.41 -19.95 -4.47
CA ASP A 243 -1.46 -19.43 -5.46
C ASP A 243 -0.62 -18.27 -4.93
N PHE A 244 -1.20 -17.44 -4.04
CA PHE A 244 -0.45 -16.36 -3.42
C PHE A 244 0.60 -16.88 -2.43
N ALA A 245 0.29 -17.91 -1.63
CA ALA A 245 1.27 -18.50 -0.72
C ALA A 245 2.43 -19.12 -1.50
N ARG A 246 2.16 -19.76 -2.66
CA ARG A 246 3.20 -20.29 -3.55
C ARG A 246 4.09 -19.17 -4.10
N ASP A 247 3.51 -18.11 -4.66
CA ASP A 247 4.26 -16.94 -5.14
C ASP A 247 5.09 -16.32 -4.02
N PHE A 248 4.49 -16.15 -2.83
CA PHE A 248 5.15 -15.53 -1.69
C PHE A 248 6.39 -16.31 -1.24
N VAL A 249 6.27 -17.63 -1.09
CA VAL A 249 7.36 -18.47 -0.56
C VAL A 249 8.42 -18.76 -1.63
N HIS A 250 8.03 -18.97 -2.89
CA HIS A 250 8.95 -19.38 -3.94
C HIS A 250 9.55 -18.21 -4.74
N ASP A 251 8.89 -17.06 -4.77
CA ASP A 251 9.34 -15.92 -5.58
C ASP A 251 9.60 -14.66 -4.74
N VAL A 252 8.65 -14.20 -3.91
CA VAL A 252 8.80 -12.94 -3.15
C VAL A 252 9.92 -13.04 -2.12
N MET A 253 9.88 -14.03 -1.23
CA MET A 253 10.90 -14.16 -0.16
C MET A 253 12.31 -14.34 -0.76
N PRO A 254 12.56 -15.27 -1.72
CA PRO A 254 13.87 -15.40 -2.35
C PRO A 254 14.33 -14.15 -3.10
N TYR A 255 13.41 -13.43 -3.76
CA TYR A 255 13.74 -12.16 -4.40
C TYR A 255 14.26 -11.14 -3.39
N VAL A 256 13.56 -10.96 -2.28
CA VAL A 256 13.92 -10.02 -1.22
C VAL A 256 15.27 -10.40 -0.58
N GLU A 257 15.46 -11.67 -0.26
CA GLU A 257 16.71 -12.21 0.32
C GLU A 257 17.92 -12.00 -0.60
N LYS A 258 17.70 -12.05 -1.92
CA LYS A 258 18.76 -11.86 -2.92
C LYS A 258 19.08 -10.39 -3.21
N HIS A 259 18.06 -9.51 -3.22
CA HIS A 259 18.23 -8.15 -3.74
C HIS A 259 18.29 -7.07 -2.65
N TYR A 260 17.93 -7.40 -1.41
CA TYR A 260 17.98 -6.49 -0.27
C TYR A 260 18.92 -7.00 0.81
N ARG A 261 19.50 -6.08 1.57
CA ARG A 261 20.34 -6.44 2.71
C ARG A 261 19.48 -6.81 3.90
N VAL A 262 18.98 -8.04 3.91
CA VAL A 262 18.12 -8.58 4.97
C VAL A 262 18.78 -9.73 5.73
N LEU A 263 18.41 -9.87 6.99
CA LEU A 263 18.65 -11.05 7.81
C LEU A 263 17.59 -12.09 7.48
N THR A 264 18.00 -13.35 7.25
CA THR A 264 17.12 -14.39 6.69
C THR A 264 16.71 -15.45 7.69
N ASP A 265 17.19 -15.34 8.92
CA ASP A 265 16.81 -16.27 9.97
C ASP A 265 15.42 -15.94 10.55
N ARG A 266 14.82 -16.94 11.17
CA ARG A 266 13.48 -16.87 11.74
C ARG A 266 13.26 -15.68 12.67
N THR A 267 14.27 -15.39 13.53
CA THR A 267 14.15 -14.36 14.58
C THR A 267 14.15 -12.94 14.02
N HIS A 268 14.52 -12.78 12.75
CA HIS A 268 14.53 -11.51 12.03
C HIS A 268 13.49 -11.44 10.91
N THR A 269 12.49 -12.34 10.94
CA THR A 269 11.41 -12.36 9.92
C THR A 269 10.05 -12.22 10.58
N ALA A 270 9.29 -11.22 10.13
CA ALA A 270 7.93 -10.93 10.55
C ALA A 270 6.98 -10.94 9.35
N ILE A 271 5.71 -11.29 9.60
CA ILE A 271 4.63 -11.18 8.62
C ILE A 271 3.37 -10.67 9.33
N ALA A 272 2.66 -9.73 8.70
CA ALA A 272 1.34 -9.33 9.14
C ALA A 272 0.47 -8.91 7.96
N GLY A 273 -0.85 -8.92 8.16
CA GLY A 273 -1.78 -8.46 7.13
C GLY A 273 -3.12 -8.06 7.69
N LEU A 274 -3.84 -7.26 6.90
CA LEU A 274 -5.19 -6.82 7.22
C LEU A 274 -6.23 -7.59 6.39
N SER A 275 -7.38 -7.90 6.97
CA SER A 275 -8.53 -8.51 6.26
C SER A 275 -8.11 -9.77 5.47
N MET A 276 -8.26 -9.76 4.14
CA MET A 276 -7.72 -10.81 3.25
C MET A 276 -6.25 -11.13 3.56
N GLY A 277 -5.40 -10.10 3.67
CA GLY A 277 -3.98 -10.26 3.97
C GLY A 277 -3.71 -10.88 5.33
N GLY A 278 -4.60 -10.68 6.30
CA GLY A 278 -4.52 -11.37 7.60
C GLY A 278 -4.80 -12.87 7.49
N SER A 279 -5.78 -13.27 6.68
CA SER A 279 -6.03 -14.68 6.36
C SER A 279 -4.87 -15.29 5.57
N GLN A 280 -4.34 -14.56 4.57
CA GLN A 280 -3.14 -14.96 3.83
C GLN A 280 -1.91 -15.10 4.74
N THR A 281 -1.77 -14.20 5.73
CA THR A 281 -0.71 -14.31 6.76
C THR A 281 -0.76 -15.64 7.49
N LEU A 282 -1.95 -16.09 7.91
CA LEU A 282 -2.12 -17.39 8.57
C LEU A 282 -1.81 -18.56 7.64
N ASN A 283 -2.27 -18.49 6.38
CA ASN A 283 -2.04 -19.52 5.37
C ASN A 283 -0.56 -19.66 4.97
N ILE A 284 0.20 -18.59 5.05
CA ILE A 284 1.65 -18.59 4.74
C ILE A 284 2.46 -18.97 5.98
N ALA A 285 2.18 -18.33 7.13
CA ALA A 285 3.05 -18.44 8.29
C ALA A 285 2.95 -19.78 8.99
N PHE A 286 1.76 -20.38 9.09
CA PHE A 286 1.58 -21.64 9.83
C PHE A 286 2.22 -22.85 9.14
N PRO A 287 2.07 -23.06 7.82
CA PRO A 287 2.85 -24.09 7.12
C PRO A 287 4.37 -23.89 7.20
N HIS A 288 4.81 -22.67 7.44
CA HIS A 288 6.23 -22.27 7.46
C HIS A 288 6.62 -21.59 8.78
N LEU A 289 6.15 -22.11 9.92
CA LEU A 289 6.45 -21.56 11.26
C LEU A 289 7.95 -21.51 11.60
N ASP A 290 8.77 -22.29 10.92
CA ASP A 290 10.22 -22.25 11.00
C ASP A 290 10.84 -20.99 10.39
N ARG A 291 10.08 -20.24 9.56
CA ARG A 291 10.54 -19.03 8.89
C ARG A 291 10.12 -17.73 9.61
N PHE A 292 9.10 -17.74 10.44
CA PHE A 292 8.53 -16.54 11.06
C PHE A 292 8.55 -16.60 12.58
N ALA A 293 9.10 -15.55 13.23
CA ALA A 293 9.06 -15.40 14.69
C ALA A 293 7.97 -14.40 15.14
N TYR A 294 7.44 -13.56 14.25
CA TYR A 294 6.46 -12.54 14.55
C TYR A 294 5.32 -12.61 13.53
N ILE A 295 4.10 -12.76 14.01
CA ILE A 295 2.89 -12.88 13.18
C ILE A 295 1.85 -11.89 13.68
N GLY A 296 1.34 -11.04 12.79
CA GLY A 296 0.28 -10.07 13.06
C GLY A 296 -0.94 -10.27 12.17
N VAL A 297 -2.15 -10.24 12.75
CA VAL A 297 -3.41 -10.41 12.03
C VAL A 297 -4.34 -9.26 12.39
N TYR A 298 -4.66 -8.42 11.41
CA TYR A 298 -5.44 -7.21 11.62
C TYR A 298 -6.82 -7.35 10.99
N SER A 299 -7.89 -7.18 11.78
CA SER A 299 -9.27 -7.27 11.30
C SER A 299 -9.49 -8.53 10.48
N SER A 300 -9.06 -9.69 10.98
CA SER A 300 -9.04 -10.94 10.21
C SER A 300 -8.95 -12.17 11.11
N GLY A 301 -8.88 -13.33 10.48
CA GLY A 301 -8.72 -14.64 11.04
C GLY A 301 -8.82 -15.69 9.93
N LEU A 302 -9.21 -16.90 10.26
CA LEU A 302 -9.48 -17.96 9.29
C LEU A 302 -10.84 -17.74 8.63
N ILE A 303 -10.86 -16.84 7.65
CA ILE A 303 -12.08 -16.44 6.96
C ILE A 303 -12.67 -17.64 6.19
N GLY A 304 -13.94 -17.94 6.43
CA GLY A 304 -14.66 -19.05 5.78
C GLY A 304 -14.51 -20.42 6.44
N GLU A 305 -13.67 -20.56 7.45
CA GLU A 305 -13.44 -21.86 8.16
C GLU A 305 -14.34 -22.07 9.38
N PHE A 306 -15.05 -21.04 9.86
CA PHE A 306 -15.95 -21.11 11.01
C PHE A 306 -17.43 -21.06 10.61
N PRO A 307 -18.38 -21.45 11.53
CA PRO A 307 -19.82 -21.45 11.25
C PRO A 307 -20.30 -20.13 10.65
N GLY A 308 -20.97 -20.22 9.49
CA GLY A 308 -21.41 -19.08 8.67
C GLY A 308 -20.53 -18.80 7.46
N GLY A 309 -19.33 -19.39 7.37
CA GLY A 309 -18.54 -19.47 6.15
C GLY A 309 -18.91 -20.68 5.30
N THR A 310 -18.64 -20.64 4.00
CA THR A 310 -18.77 -21.83 3.14
C THR A 310 -17.51 -22.67 3.37
N PRO A 311 -17.60 -23.91 3.90
CA PRO A 311 -16.41 -24.76 4.04
C PRO A 311 -15.81 -25.01 2.66
N ALA A 312 -14.50 -24.79 2.53
CA ALA A 312 -13.78 -25.31 1.38
C ALA A 312 -13.94 -26.84 1.36
N THR A 313 -14.19 -27.41 0.19
CA THR A 313 -14.26 -28.86 0.02
C THR A 313 -12.89 -29.46 0.37
N GLY A 314 -12.80 -30.17 1.50
CA GLY A 314 -11.56 -30.80 1.98
C GLY A 314 -11.41 -30.75 3.49
N ALA A 315 -10.25 -31.17 4.00
CA ALA A 315 -9.89 -31.01 5.40
C ALA A 315 -9.86 -29.51 5.76
N ASN A 316 -10.44 -29.13 6.90
CA ASN A 316 -10.42 -27.75 7.38
C ASN A 316 -8.98 -27.28 7.64
N TRP A 317 -8.78 -25.98 7.79
CA TRP A 317 -7.46 -25.37 7.99
C TRP A 317 -6.71 -25.98 9.18
N GLU A 318 -7.41 -26.18 10.30
CA GLU A 318 -6.87 -26.78 11.52
C GLU A 318 -6.29 -28.17 11.23
N THR A 319 -7.05 -29.05 10.57
CA THR A 319 -6.61 -30.40 10.22
C THR A 319 -5.40 -30.40 9.29
N ARG A 320 -5.39 -29.54 8.29
CA ARG A 320 -4.24 -29.41 7.36
C ARG A 320 -2.96 -28.97 8.06
N ASN A 321 -3.06 -28.18 9.10
CA ASN A 321 -1.93 -27.60 9.83
C ASN A 321 -1.60 -28.30 11.16
N LEU A 322 -2.28 -29.40 11.52
CA LEU A 322 -2.02 -30.14 12.77
C LEU A 322 -0.53 -30.42 13.04
N PRO A 323 0.29 -30.86 12.05
CA PRO A 323 1.70 -31.12 12.30
C PRO A 323 2.47 -29.89 12.81
N MET A 324 2.07 -28.69 12.37
CA MET A 324 2.68 -27.42 12.80
C MET A 324 2.05 -26.93 14.10
N LEU A 325 0.72 -27.07 14.24
CA LEU A 325 -0.04 -26.66 15.42
C LEU A 325 0.39 -27.44 16.68
N ASP A 326 0.76 -28.70 16.55
CA ASP A 326 1.17 -29.56 17.66
C ASP A 326 2.69 -29.60 17.91
N ASN A 327 3.47 -28.92 17.07
CA ASN A 327 4.93 -28.88 17.19
C ASN A 327 5.41 -27.90 18.28
N ALA A 328 5.77 -28.45 19.45
CA ALA A 328 6.21 -27.64 20.59
C ALA A 328 7.47 -26.79 20.30
N SER A 329 8.40 -27.31 19.48
CA SER A 329 9.64 -26.57 19.12
C SER A 329 9.32 -25.35 18.25
N LEU A 330 8.41 -25.49 17.28
CA LEU A 330 7.97 -24.39 16.45
C LEU A 330 7.22 -23.33 17.25
N LYS A 331 6.35 -23.75 18.18
CA LYS A 331 5.67 -22.81 19.09
C LYS A 331 6.64 -22.01 19.94
N LYS A 332 7.64 -22.66 20.53
CA LYS A 332 8.64 -21.99 21.37
C LYS A 332 9.45 -20.95 20.63
N GLY A 333 9.69 -21.13 19.33
CA GLY A 333 10.41 -20.17 18.50
C GLY A 333 9.58 -18.96 18.05
N LEU A 334 8.26 -18.97 18.25
CA LEU A 334 7.38 -17.84 17.96
C LEU A 334 7.51 -16.79 19.08
N LYS A 335 7.90 -15.59 18.74
CA LYS A 335 8.09 -14.48 19.68
C LYS A 335 6.83 -13.67 19.90
N LEU A 336 6.02 -13.52 18.85
CA LEU A 336 4.78 -12.74 18.88
C LEU A 336 3.75 -13.33 17.93
N LEU A 337 2.54 -13.59 18.45
CA LEU A 337 1.35 -13.89 17.68
C LEU A 337 0.26 -12.93 18.16
N TRP A 338 0.01 -11.89 17.35
CA TRP A 338 -0.81 -10.76 17.75
C TRP A 338 -1.97 -10.54 16.79
N PHE A 339 -3.16 -10.44 17.36
CA PHE A 339 -4.40 -10.14 16.65
C PHE A 339 -4.96 -8.80 17.13
N SER A 340 -5.49 -8.00 16.23
CA SER A 340 -6.28 -6.83 16.60
C SER A 340 -7.44 -6.60 15.66
N THR A 341 -8.62 -6.32 16.24
CA THR A 341 -9.86 -6.13 15.48
C THR A 341 -10.75 -5.12 16.20
N GLY A 342 -11.44 -4.26 15.43
CA GLY A 342 -12.39 -3.30 15.98
C GLY A 342 -13.65 -3.96 16.50
N LYS A 343 -14.26 -3.39 17.55
CA LYS A 343 -15.52 -3.91 18.14
C LYS A 343 -16.70 -3.87 17.16
N GLU A 344 -16.69 -2.89 16.27
CA GLU A 344 -17.70 -2.71 15.23
C GLU A 344 -17.30 -3.37 13.89
N ASP A 345 -16.19 -4.11 13.87
CA ASP A 345 -15.71 -4.83 12.69
C ASP A 345 -16.49 -6.13 12.50
N GLY A 346 -17.01 -6.35 11.29
CA GLY A 346 -17.75 -7.57 10.95
C GLY A 346 -16.96 -8.87 11.07
N LEU A 347 -15.62 -8.81 11.21
CA LEU A 347 -14.74 -9.96 11.39
C LEU A 347 -14.32 -10.20 12.85
N ILE A 348 -14.87 -9.47 13.82
CA ILE A 348 -14.50 -9.60 15.24
C ILE A 348 -14.67 -11.05 15.74
N ASN A 349 -15.79 -11.69 15.41
CA ASN A 349 -16.07 -13.07 15.80
C ASN A 349 -15.12 -14.08 15.11
N THR A 350 -14.74 -13.82 13.86
CA THR A 350 -13.76 -14.64 13.13
C THR A 350 -12.38 -14.55 13.78
N SER A 351 -11.98 -13.34 14.17
CA SER A 351 -10.72 -13.10 14.89
C SER A 351 -10.70 -13.85 16.22
N GLN A 352 -11.76 -13.71 17.03
CA GLN A 352 -11.88 -14.38 18.32
C GLN A 352 -11.84 -15.90 18.17
N ALA A 353 -12.65 -16.46 17.25
CA ALA A 353 -12.68 -17.91 17.03
C ALA A 353 -11.32 -18.47 16.59
N THR A 354 -10.59 -17.72 15.73
CA THR A 354 -9.23 -18.09 15.32
C THR A 354 -8.27 -18.10 16.52
N VAL A 355 -8.32 -17.06 17.35
CA VAL A 355 -7.48 -16.95 18.55
C VAL A 355 -7.78 -18.08 19.54
N ASP A 356 -9.06 -18.39 19.77
CA ASP A 356 -9.47 -19.46 20.69
C ASP A 356 -9.01 -20.82 20.21
N MET A 357 -9.10 -21.10 18.91
CA MET A 357 -8.58 -22.33 18.30
C MET A 357 -7.06 -22.43 18.48
N LEU A 358 -6.30 -21.37 18.20
CA LEU A 358 -4.85 -21.35 18.37
C LEU A 358 -4.43 -21.52 19.83
N LYS A 359 -5.17 -20.94 20.78
CA LYS A 359 -4.95 -21.14 22.23
C LYS A 359 -5.20 -22.59 22.65
N LYS A 360 -6.19 -23.28 22.08
CA LYS A 360 -6.41 -24.73 22.34
C LYS A 360 -5.21 -25.58 21.92
N HIS A 361 -4.50 -25.18 20.86
CA HIS A 361 -3.24 -25.79 20.43
C HIS A 361 -2.03 -25.29 21.22
N GLY A 362 -2.21 -24.48 22.27
CA GLY A 362 -1.14 -24.03 23.15
C GLY A 362 -0.29 -22.87 22.59
N PHE A 363 -0.81 -22.10 21.62
CA PHE A 363 -0.18 -20.85 21.20
C PHE A 363 -0.47 -19.72 22.18
N ASN A 364 0.52 -18.88 22.46
CA ASN A 364 0.33 -17.63 23.20
C ASN A 364 -0.13 -16.52 22.25
N ALA A 365 -1.40 -16.62 21.80
CA ALA A 365 -1.99 -15.62 20.92
C ALA A 365 -2.55 -14.47 21.75
N VAL A 366 -2.07 -13.24 21.46
CA VAL A 366 -2.58 -12.00 22.04
C VAL A 366 -3.72 -11.51 21.16
N PHE A 367 -4.87 -11.15 21.76
CA PHE A 367 -5.98 -10.52 21.06
C PHE A 367 -6.30 -9.18 21.68
N GLU A 368 -6.20 -8.13 20.89
CA GLU A 368 -6.50 -6.76 21.29
C GLU A 368 -7.73 -6.25 20.54
N GLU A 369 -8.81 -6.02 21.25
CA GLU A 369 -9.96 -5.32 20.73
C GLU A 369 -9.74 -3.80 20.76
N SER A 370 -10.13 -3.11 19.72
CA SER A 370 -10.11 -1.65 19.65
C SER A 370 -11.51 -1.08 19.39
N PRO A 371 -11.78 0.21 19.63
CA PRO A 371 -12.92 0.87 19.02
C PRO A 371 -12.84 0.87 17.49
N GLY A 372 -13.99 1.05 16.82
CA GLY A 372 -14.08 1.25 15.38
C GLY A 372 -14.27 -0.02 14.57
N ALA A 373 -14.46 0.15 13.27
CA ALA A 373 -14.86 -0.87 12.32
C ALA A 373 -13.71 -1.31 11.40
N HIS A 374 -14.06 -1.99 10.30
CA HIS A 374 -13.17 -2.52 9.27
C HIS A 374 -12.61 -1.39 8.37
N THR A 375 -11.69 -0.58 8.90
CA THR A 375 -11.23 0.66 8.25
C THR A 375 -9.74 0.90 8.36
N TRP A 376 -9.20 1.72 7.44
CA TRP A 376 -7.82 2.20 7.46
C TRP A 376 -7.46 2.98 8.72
N ILE A 377 -8.45 3.60 9.40
CA ILE A 377 -8.24 4.27 10.69
C ILE A 377 -7.65 3.27 11.69
N ASN A 378 -8.27 2.08 11.80
CA ASN A 378 -7.82 1.03 12.69
C ASN A 378 -6.50 0.40 12.25
N TRP A 379 -6.34 0.09 10.96
CA TRP A 379 -5.17 -0.63 10.47
C TRP A 379 -3.88 0.17 10.62
N ARG A 380 -3.91 1.49 10.44
CA ARG A 380 -2.77 2.38 10.76
C ARG A 380 -2.39 2.32 12.25
N ASN A 381 -3.39 2.33 13.13
CA ASN A 381 -3.17 2.19 14.57
C ASN A 381 -2.58 0.82 14.93
N TYR A 382 -3.03 -0.25 14.25
CA TYR A 382 -2.49 -1.60 14.48
C TYR A 382 -1.02 -1.69 14.05
N LEU A 383 -0.66 -1.14 12.90
CA LEU A 383 0.74 -1.06 12.49
C LEU A 383 1.59 -0.28 13.51
N ASN A 384 1.09 0.87 13.98
CA ASN A 384 1.76 1.69 14.98
C ASN A 384 1.96 0.97 16.32
N LYS A 385 1.09 0.03 16.70
CA LYS A 385 1.20 -0.79 17.90
C LYS A 385 2.06 -2.04 17.69
N PHE A 386 2.00 -2.65 16.52
CA PHE A 386 2.67 -3.91 16.22
C PHE A 386 4.16 -3.71 15.92
N ALA A 387 4.52 -2.73 15.08
CA ALA A 387 5.89 -2.50 14.67
C ALA A 387 6.90 -2.31 15.82
N PRO A 388 6.54 -1.61 16.94
CA PRO A 388 7.42 -1.52 18.12
C PRO A 388 7.74 -2.84 18.82
N GLN A 389 6.94 -3.88 18.62
CA GLN A 389 7.11 -5.19 19.26
C GLN A 389 8.02 -6.13 18.44
N LEU A 390 8.36 -5.74 17.20
CA LEU A 390 9.17 -6.54 16.30
C LEU A 390 10.65 -6.44 16.63
N PHE A 391 11.36 -7.58 16.56
CA PHE A 391 12.81 -7.68 16.59
C PHE A 391 13.51 -7.13 17.86
N GLN A 392 12.78 -7.19 18.99
CA GLN A 392 13.27 -6.75 20.31
C GLN A 392 14.21 -7.79 20.95
#